data_bcb9a796577a3f3d520c1050b40cd814
#
_entry.id   bcb9a796577a3f3d520c1050b40cd814
#
_cell.length_a   1.000
_cell.length_b   1.000
_cell.length_c   1.000
_cell.angle_alpha   90.00
_cell.angle_beta   90.00
_cell.angle_gamma   90.00
#
_symmetry.space_group_name_H-M   'P 1'
#
loop_
_entity.id
_entity.type
_entity.pdbx_description
1 polymer ?
#
loop_
_entity_poly.entity_id
_entity_poly.type
_entity_poly.pdbx_seq_one_letter_code
_entity_poly.pdbx_strand_id
1 'polypeptide(L)'
;YEDSIIVVDCGLSFPEDDMYGIDLVIPDITYLKDNIDKVKGFFITHGHEDHIGAIPYVLREINVPIYSTKLTNGIIEHKLREHNMLTKVKRKVVKYGQHINLGCFRVEFIKTNHSIQDAAALAIYSPAGIIVHTGDFKVDYTPVFGDAIDLQRFGEIGRKGVLALMCDSTNAERPGFTMSEKTVGKTFDEIFADNKNHRIIIATFASNVDRVQQIINTAYKLSLIHISEPTRRSYIS
;
A
#
# COMPACT_ATOMS: atom_id res chain seq x y z
N TYR A 1 7.56 -19.87 10.38
CA TYR A 1 8.35 -20.51 11.46
C TYR A 1 7.57 -21.70 11.98
N GLU A 2 8.17 -22.92 11.94
CA GLU A 2 7.56 -24.19 12.36
C GLU A 2 6.14 -24.40 11.77
N ASP A 3 5.12 -24.40 12.63
CA ASP A 3 3.73 -24.66 12.23
C ASP A 3 2.90 -23.38 12.02
N SER A 4 3.55 -22.26 11.81
CA SER A 4 2.89 -21.00 11.56
C SER A 4 3.47 -20.29 10.35
N ILE A 5 2.58 -19.89 9.43
CA ILE A 5 2.87 -19.10 8.25
C ILE A 5 2.01 -17.83 8.32
N ILE A 6 2.62 -16.68 8.16
CA ILE A 6 1.94 -15.41 7.87
C ILE A 6 2.37 -14.95 6.50
N VAL A 7 1.49 -14.27 5.79
CA VAL A 7 1.75 -13.72 4.46
C VAL A 7 1.75 -12.20 4.57
N VAL A 8 2.75 -11.57 4.00
CA VAL A 8 2.85 -10.10 3.92
C VAL A 8 2.58 -9.70 2.48
N ASP A 9 1.54 -8.90 2.31
CA ASP A 9 0.99 -8.46 1.04
C ASP A 9 0.50 -9.60 0.12
N CYS A 10 -0.26 -9.24 -0.89
CA CYS A 10 -0.83 -10.17 -1.86
C CYS A 10 -1.16 -9.42 -3.15
N GLY A 11 -0.10 -8.98 -3.81
CA GLY A 11 -0.15 -8.12 -4.97
C GLY A 11 -0.31 -8.89 -6.28
N LEU A 12 -0.65 -8.15 -7.32
CA LEU A 12 -0.59 -8.61 -8.70
C LEU A 12 0.51 -7.87 -9.45
N SER A 13 0.96 -8.46 -10.55
CA SER A 13 1.75 -7.77 -11.57
C SER A 13 0.93 -7.58 -12.84
N PHE A 14 1.27 -6.57 -13.61
CA PHE A 14 0.73 -6.43 -14.96
C PHE A 14 1.53 -7.34 -15.92
N PRO A 15 0.85 -7.97 -16.90
CA PRO A 15 1.56 -8.78 -17.88
C PRO A 15 2.53 -7.93 -18.70
N GLU A 16 3.61 -8.55 -19.14
CA GLU A 16 4.56 -7.96 -20.10
C GLU A 16 3.96 -7.92 -21.51
N ASP A 17 4.53 -7.11 -22.39
CA ASP A 17 3.98 -6.86 -23.72
C ASP A 17 3.92 -8.11 -24.62
N ASP A 18 4.71 -9.14 -24.33
CA ASP A 18 4.77 -10.42 -25.01
C ASP A 18 3.79 -11.49 -24.44
N MET A 19 3.11 -11.19 -23.33
CA MET A 19 2.14 -12.08 -22.70
C MET A 19 0.72 -11.88 -23.30
N TYR A 20 0.55 -12.23 -24.57
CA TYR A 20 -0.73 -12.06 -25.27
C TYR A 20 -1.87 -12.84 -24.62
N GLY A 21 -3.01 -12.17 -24.39
CA GLY A 21 -4.20 -12.76 -23.79
C GLY A 21 -4.15 -13.00 -22.29
N ILE A 22 -3.11 -12.49 -21.62
CA ILE A 22 -3.00 -12.51 -20.16
C ILE A 22 -3.43 -11.14 -19.63
N ASP A 23 -4.45 -11.11 -18.78
CA ASP A 23 -4.94 -9.87 -18.18
C ASP A 23 -4.20 -9.51 -16.88
N LEU A 24 -3.84 -10.52 -16.08
CA LEU A 24 -3.24 -10.36 -14.75
C LEU A 24 -2.22 -11.46 -14.49
N VAL A 25 -1.16 -11.11 -13.77
CA VAL A 25 -0.18 -12.05 -13.22
C VAL A 25 -0.32 -12.04 -11.70
N ILE A 26 -0.62 -13.20 -11.12
CA ILE A 26 -0.75 -13.39 -9.67
C ILE A 26 0.36 -14.29 -9.14
N PRO A 27 0.72 -14.22 -7.84
CA PRO A 27 1.75 -15.07 -7.28
C PRO A 27 1.33 -16.56 -7.30
N ASP A 28 2.31 -17.44 -7.46
CA ASP A 28 2.11 -18.87 -7.24
C ASP A 28 1.90 -19.14 -5.75
N ILE A 29 0.76 -19.70 -5.43
CA ILE A 29 0.33 -20.01 -4.05
C ILE A 29 0.40 -21.51 -3.71
N THR A 30 1.02 -22.31 -4.54
CA THR A 30 1.11 -23.77 -4.35
C THR A 30 1.66 -24.11 -2.97
N TYR A 31 2.76 -23.47 -2.56
CA TYR A 31 3.33 -23.66 -1.23
C TYR A 31 2.34 -23.39 -0.08
N LEU A 32 1.53 -22.34 -0.20
CA LEU A 32 0.52 -22.00 0.81
C LEU A 32 -0.63 -23.01 0.82
N LYS A 33 -1.04 -23.53 -0.35
CA LYS A 33 -2.08 -24.56 -0.46
C LYS A 33 -1.61 -25.86 0.18
N ASP A 34 -0.38 -26.27 -0.08
CA ASP A 34 0.21 -27.49 0.48
C ASP A 34 0.41 -27.42 2.01
N ASN A 35 0.44 -26.20 2.56
CA ASN A 35 0.60 -25.92 3.99
C ASN A 35 -0.58 -25.13 4.58
N ILE A 36 -1.80 -25.31 4.06
CA ILE A 36 -2.98 -24.50 4.41
C ILE A 36 -3.26 -24.46 5.92
N ASP A 37 -3.06 -25.56 6.63
CA ASP A 37 -3.29 -25.65 8.07
C ASP A 37 -2.34 -24.75 8.89
N LYS A 38 -1.19 -24.41 8.31
CA LYS A 38 -0.19 -23.52 8.91
C LYS A 38 -0.43 -22.05 8.60
N VAL A 39 -1.16 -21.72 7.52
CA VAL A 39 -1.41 -20.34 7.11
C VAL A 39 -2.38 -19.68 8.08
N LYS A 40 -1.91 -18.63 8.78
CA LYS A 40 -2.68 -17.97 9.86
C LYS A 40 -3.36 -16.69 9.43
N GLY A 41 -2.84 -15.98 8.42
CA GLY A 41 -3.43 -14.74 7.93
C GLY A 41 -2.52 -13.93 7.03
N PHE A 42 -3.11 -12.92 6.40
CA PHE A 42 -2.43 -11.93 5.57
C PHE A 42 -2.30 -10.61 6.33
N PHE A 43 -1.12 -10.02 6.30
CA PHE A 43 -0.83 -8.68 6.80
C PHE A 43 -0.55 -7.77 5.62
N ILE A 44 -1.36 -6.75 5.42
CA ILE A 44 -1.27 -5.87 4.26
C ILE A 44 -0.69 -4.52 4.67
N THR A 45 0.37 -4.12 3.99
CA THR A 45 1.10 -2.88 4.27
C THR A 45 0.34 -1.64 3.80
N HIS A 46 -0.20 -1.66 2.59
CA HIS A 46 -0.97 -0.54 2.02
C HIS A 46 -1.85 -0.99 0.84
N GLY A 47 -2.60 -0.05 0.26
CA GLY A 47 -3.69 -0.35 -0.67
C GLY A 47 -3.36 -0.25 -2.16
N HIS A 48 -2.08 -0.29 -2.60
CA HIS A 48 -1.75 -0.35 -4.02
C HIS A 48 -1.97 -1.74 -4.62
N GLU A 49 -2.18 -1.80 -5.95
CA GLU A 49 -2.53 -3.05 -6.66
C GLU A 49 -1.44 -4.11 -6.57
N ASP A 50 -0.19 -3.72 -6.61
CA ASP A 50 0.97 -4.59 -6.44
C ASP A 50 1.15 -5.13 -5.01
N HIS A 51 0.27 -4.72 -4.07
CA HIS A 51 0.21 -5.23 -2.69
C HIS A 51 -1.12 -5.90 -2.33
N ILE A 52 -2.23 -5.56 -3.01
CA ILE A 52 -3.57 -6.10 -2.71
C ILE A 52 -4.27 -6.75 -3.90
N GLY A 53 -3.74 -6.58 -5.11
CA GLY A 53 -4.47 -6.91 -6.33
C GLY A 53 -4.83 -8.38 -6.49
N ALA A 54 -3.99 -9.29 -5.99
CA ALA A 54 -4.24 -10.72 -6.06
C ALA A 54 -5.17 -11.26 -4.96
N ILE A 55 -5.53 -10.46 -3.95
CA ILE A 55 -6.36 -10.88 -2.81
C ILE A 55 -7.63 -11.64 -3.24
N PRO A 56 -8.47 -11.15 -4.18
CA PRO A 56 -9.69 -11.85 -4.54
C PRO A 56 -9.45 -13.22 -5.18
N TYR A 57 -8.34 -13.38 -5.86
CA TYR A 57 -7.96 -14.63 -6.53
C TYR A 57 -7.42 -15.64 -5.54
N VAL A 58 -6.48 -15.21 -4.70
CA VAL A 58 -5.81 -16.06 -3.71
C VAL A 58 -6.77 -16.54 -2.62
N LEU A 59 -7.63 -15.64 -2.11
CA LEU A 59 -8.55 -15.97 -1.04
C LEU A 59 -9.74 -16.87 -1.45
N ARG A 60 -9.93 -17.11 -2.74
CA ARG A 60 -10.86 -18.18 -3.19
C ARG A 60 -10.37 -19.57 -2.79
N GLU A 61 -9.05 -19.73 -2.71
CA GLU A 61 -8.39 -20.99 -2.42
C GLU A 61 -7.84 -21.06 -1.00
N ILE A 62 -7.39 -19.91 -0.45
CA ILE A 62 -6.79 -19.81 0.88
C ILE A 62 -7.56 -18.78 1.70
N ASN A 63 -8.69 -19.20 2.31
CA ASN A 63 -9.56 -18.27 3.03
C ASN A 63 -9.13 -18.11 4.50
N VAL A 64 -8.21 -17.20 4.75
CA VAL A 64 -7.73 -16.83 6.08
C VAL A 64 -7.94 -15.32 6.34
N PRO A 65 -7.89 -14.87 7.61
CA PRO A 65 -8.11 -13.47 7.94
C PRO A 65 -7.08 -12.51 7.30
N ILE A 66 -7.54 -11.31 6.92
CA ILE A 66 -6.71 -10.18 6.50
C ILE A 66 -6.63 -9.16 7.62
N TYR A 67 -5.45 -8.62 7.84
CA TYR A 67 -5.15 -7.54 8.77
C TYR A 67 -4.56 -6.36 8.01
N SER A 68 -5.17 -5.18 8.13
CA SER A 68 -4.72 -3.97 7.43
C SER A 68 -5.19 -2.71 8.16
N THR A 69 -4.63 -1.56 7.81
CA THR A 69 -5.09 -0.26 8.27
C THR A 69 -6.46 0.08 7.69
N LYS A 70 -7.09 1.15 8.20
CA LYS A 70 -8.50 1.46 7.89
C LYS A 70 -8.74 1.74 6.41
N LEU A 71 -7.94 2.61 5.78
CA LEU A 71 -8.10 2.94 4.36
C LEU A 71 -7.81 1.73 3.47
N THR A 72 -6.70 1.04 3.73
CA THR A 72 -6.34 -0.20 3.02
C THR A 72 -7.46 -1.24 3.12
N ASN A 73 -8.08 -1.39 4.31
CA ASN A 73 -9.21 -2.30 4.51
C ASN A 73 -10.43 -1.90 3.67
N GLY A 74 -10.71 -0.59 3.55
CA GLY A 74 -11.80 -0.07 2.71
C GLY A 74 -11.58 -0.34 1.23
N ILE A 75 -10.35 -0.21 0.74
CA ILE A 75 -9.99 -0.52 -0.66
C ILE A 75 -10.15 -2.02 -0.92
N ILE A 76 -9.65 -2.87 -0.01
CA ILE A 76 -9.84 -4.33 -0.08
C ILE A 76 -11.33 -4.69 -0.06
N GLU A 77 -12.14 -3.99 0.75
CA GLU A 77 -13.58 -4.21 0.80
C GLU A 77 -14.24 -3.98 -0.56
N HIS A 78 -13.91 -2.87 -1.22
CA HIS A 78 -14.42 -2.56 -2.56
C HIS A 78 -14.05 -3.67 -3.56
N LYS A 79 -12.80 -4.06 -3.58
CA LYS A 79 -12.28 -5.14 -4.44
C LYS A 79 -12.97 -6.48 -4.17
N LEU A 80 -13.16 -6.88 -2.92
CA LEU A 80 -13.87 -8.10 -2.57
C LEU A 80 -15.36 -8.05 -2.95
N ARG A 81 -15.98 -6.86 -2.92
CA ARG A 81 -17.37 -6.66 -3.36
C ARG A 81 -17.51 -6.90 -4.85
N GLU A 82 -16.62 -6.37 -5.67
CA GLU A 82 -16.58 -6.59 -7.13
C GLU A 82 -16.47 -8.08 -7.49
N HIS A 83 -15.74 -8.84 -6.68
CA HIS A 83 -15.56 -10.28 -6.86
C HIS A 83 -16.58 -11.17 -6.12
N ASN A 84 -17.65 -10.59 -5.51
CA ASN A 84 -18.67 -11.30 -4.73
C ASN A 84 -18.10 -12.14 -3.55
N MET A 85 -17.04 -11.64 -2.92
CA MET A 85 -16.33 -12.30 -1.81
C MET A 85 -16.47 -11.57 -0.47
N LEU A 86 -17.15 -10.44 -0.42
CA LEU A 86 -17.19 -9.57 0.75
C LEU A 86 -17.60 -10.28 2.05
N THR A 87 -18.61 -11.14 1.98
CA THR A 87 -19.14 -11.87 3.14
C THR A 87 -18.34 -13.13 3.50
N LYS A 88 -17.48 -13.56 2.61
CA LYS A 88 -16.71 -14.81 2.76
C LYS A 88 -15.38 -14.59 3.46
N VAL A 89 -14.82 -13.37 3.40
CA VAL A 89 -13.48 -13.04 3.88
C VAL A 89 -13.53 -12.28 5.20
N LYS A 90 -12.83 -12.79 6.20
CA LYS A 90 -12.64 -12.09 7.47
C LYS A 90 -11.61 -10.98 7.30
N ARG A 91 -12.00 -9.73 7.55
CA ARG A 91 -11.13 -8.56 7.53
C ARG A 91 -11.08 -7.92 8.90
N LYS A 92 -9.90 -7.50 9.33
CA LYS A 92 -9.68 -6.84 10.62
C LYS A 92 -8.90 -5.55 10.41
N VAL A 93 -9.48 -4.44 10.83
CA VAL A 93 -8.81 -3.15 10.86
C VAL A 93 -7.85 -3.10 12.04
N VAL A 94 -6.60 -2.73 11.78
CA VAL A 94 -5.54 -2.61 12.77
C VAL A 94 -5.10 -1.15 12.85
N LYS A 95 -4.81 -0.69 14.06
CA LYS A 95 -4.25 0.65 14.31
C LYS A 95 -2.73 0.58 14.43
N TYR A 96 -2.05 1.69 14.15
CA TYR A 96 -0.62 1.80 14.41
C TYR A 96 -0.31 1.56 15.90
N GLY A 97 0.80 0.86 16.16
CA GLY A 97 1.18 0.43 17.50
C GLY A 97 0.40 -0.77 18.05
N GLN A 98 -0.66 -1.21 17.36
CA GLN A 98 -1.41 -2.40 17.75
C GLN A 98 -0.65 -3.66 17.37
N HIS A 99 -0.64 -4.64 18.29
CA HIS A 99 -0.06 -5.95 18.06
C HIS A 99 -1.14 -6.99 17.76
N ILE A 100 -0.86 -7.83 16.78
CA ILE A 100 -1.69 -8.98 16.43
C ILE A 100 -0.88 -10.26 16.68
N ASN A 101 -1.41 -11.14 17.51
CA ASN A 101 -0.80 -12.44 17.78
C ASN A 101 -1.47 -13.50 16.90
N LEU A 102 -0.66 -14.19 16.08
CA LEU A 102 -1.09 -15.29 15.20
C LEU A 102 -0.05 -16.40 15.19
N GLY A 103 -0.42 -17.57 15.73
CA GLY A 103 0.52 -18.66 15.92
C GLY A 103 1.70 -18.22 16.78
N CYS A 104 2.93 -18.45 16.33
CA CYS A 104 4.13 -18.02 17.00
C CYS A 104 4.53 -16.57 16.73
N PHE A 105 3.81 -15.85 15.85
CA PHE A 105 4.12 -14.49 15.48
C PHE A 105 3.33 -13.46 16.29
N ARG A 106 3.99 -12.35 16.59
CA ARG A 106 3.37 -11.12 17.04
C ARG A 106 3.74 -10.01 16.05
N VAL A 107 2.76 -9.46 15.35
CA VAL A 107 2.96 -8.45 14.31
C VAL A 107 2.45 -7.09 14.78
N GLU A 108 3.28 -6.07 14.69
CA GLU A 108 2.99 -4.68 15.00
C GLU A 108 2.95 -3.86 13.71
N PHE A 109 1.93 -3.00 13.58
CA PHE A 109 1.83 -2.04 12.50
C PHE A 109 2.48 -0.73 12.91
N ILE A 110 3.46 -0.26 12.13
CA ILE A 110 4.19 0.98 12.36
C ILE A 110 3.82 1.97 11.27
N LYS A 111 3.55 3.22 11.65
CA LYS A 111 3.20 4.25 10.68
C LYS A 111 4.38 4.57 9.77
N THR A 112 4.11 4.57 8.46
CA THR A 112 5.03 5.04 7.44
C THR A 112 4.35 6.04 6.51
N ASN A 113 5.11 6.73 5.66
CA ASN A 113 4.58 7.58 4.60
C ASN A 113 4.84 6.94 3.25
N HIS A 114 3.86 7.03 2.37
CA HIS A 114 3.94 6.60 0.99
C HIS A 114 3.07 7.51 0.12
N SER A 115 2.88 7.21 -1.17
CA SER A 115 1.99 7.95 -2.08
C SER A 115 0.50 7.70 -1.83
N ILE A 116 0.17 6.79 -0.94
CA ILE A 116 -1.18 6.50 -0.43
C ILE A 116 -1.19 6.60 1.10
N GLN A 117 -2.29 7.11 1.64
CA GLN A 117 -2.45 7.23 3.09
C GLN A 117 -2.64 5.86 3.76
N ASP A 118 -2.44 5.85 5.08
CA ASP A 118 -2.58 4.65 5.92
C ASP A 118 -1.58 3.53 5.58
N ALA A 119 -0.47 3.84 4.89
CA ALA A 119 0.60 2.89 4.69
C ALA A 119 1.28 2.51 6.02
N ALA A 120 1.66 1.25 6.15
CA ALA A 120 2.26 0.71 7.35
C ALA A 120 3.49 -0.15 7.03
N ALA A 121 4.51 -0.02 7.85
CA ALA A 121 5.54 -1.04 8.01
C ALA A 121 5.11 -2.06 9.07
N LEU A 122 5.72 -3.23 9.04
CA LEU A 122 5.44 -4.32 9.96
C LEU A 122 6.69 -4.68 10.76
N ALA A 123 6.58 -4.72 12.08
CA ALA A 123 7.55 -5.41 12.92
C ALA A 123 7.00 -6.77 13.30
N ILE A 124 7.67 -7.81 12.83
CA ILE A 124 7.27 -9.21 12.98
C ILE A 124 8.18 -9.85 14.01
N TYR A 125 7.65 -10.08 15.19
CA TYR A 125 8.33 -10.77 16.28
C TYR A 125 8.09 -12.26 16.15
N SER A 126 9.15 -13.02 16.08
CA SER A 126 9.15 -14.50 16.03
C SER A 126 10.09 -15.07 17.09
N PRO A 127 10.04 -16.38 17.36
CA PRO A 127 11.02 -17.04 18.25
C PRO A 127 12.47 -16.93 17.75
N ALA A 128 12.67 -16.77 16.41
CA ALA A 128 14.01 -16.60 15.83
C ALA A 128 14.55 -15.18 15.95
N GLY A 129 13.68 -14.18 16.16
CA GLY A 129 14.06 -12.76 16.24
C GLY A 129 13.05 -11.83 15.61
N ILE A 130 13.42 -10.56 15.49
CA ILE A 130 12.56 -9.51 14.94
C ILE A 130 12.90 -9.29 13.47
N ILE A 131 11.88 -9.34 12.61
CA ILE A 131 11.98 -8.97 11.20
C ILE A 131 11.22 -7.66 11.03
N VAL A 132 11.80 -6.70 10.36
CA VAL A 132 11.14 -5.44 9.99
C VAL A 132 10.93 -5.44 8.48
N HIS A 133 9.66 -5.34 8.05
CA HIS A 133 9.26 -5.17 6.66
C HIS A 133 8.73 -3.75 6.49
N THR A 134 9.39 -2.93 5.69
CA THR A 134 9.03 -1.50 5.59
C THR A 134 7.73 -1.25 4.83
N GLY A 135 7.27 -2.21 4.01
CA GLY A 135 6.38 -1.89 2.92
C GLY A 135 7.03 -0.85 2.00
N ASP A 136 6.26 -0.25 1.13
CA ASP A 136 6.71 0.91 0.37
C ASP A 136 6.70 2.15 1.25
N PHE A 137 7.79 2.91 1.23
CA PHE A 137 7.89 4.06 2.11
C PHE A 137 8.72 5.20 1.52
N LYS A 138 8.52 6.38 2.08
CA LYS A 138 9.44 7.51 1.97
C LYS A 138 9.59 8.17 3.34
N VAL A 139 10.74 8.78 3.58
CA VAL A 139 10.93 9.62 4.76
C VAL A 139 10.51 11.04 4.40
N ASP A 140 9.29 11.41 4.79
CA ASP A 140 8.75 12.76 4.60
C ASP A 140 8.41 13.36 5.98
N TYR A 141 9.14 14.40 6.38
CA TYR A 141 8.93 15.12 7.64
C TYR A 141 7.81 16.15 7.55
N THR A 142 7.36 16.47 6.35
CA THR A 142 6.31 17.46 6.09
C THR A 142 5.27 16.90 5.12
N PRO A 143 4.61 15.78 5.46
CA PRO A 143 3.59 15.20 4.60
C PRO A 143 2.45 16.19 4.39
N VAL A 144 1.73 16.05 3.28
CA VAL A 144 0.58 16.93 2.96
C VAL A 144 -0.58 16.65 3.90
N PHE A 145 -0.80 15.38 4.22
CA PHE A 145 -1.84 14.90 5.12
C PHE A 145 -1.29 13.89 6.12
N GLY A 146 -1.87 13.90 7.32
CA GLY A 146 -1.48 13.01 8.40
C GLY A 146 -0.13 13.39 9.05
N ASP A 147 0.43 12.46 9.81
CA ASP A 147 1.67 12.66 10.54
C ASP A 147 2.85 12.06 9.78
N ALA A 148 4.07 12.48 10.11
CA ALA A 148 5.29 11.92 9.58
C ALA A 148 5.46 10.43 9.95
N ILE A 149 6.35 9.75 9.23
CA ILE A 149 6.78 8.39 9.53
C ILE A 149 7.28 8.30 10.99
N ASP A 150 6.93 7.21 11.68
CA ASP A 150 7.32 6.98 13.08
C ASP A 150 8.75 6.42 13.19
N LEU A 151 9.74 7.27 12.89
CA LEU A 151 11.15 6.91 13.00
C LEU A 151 11.57 6.60 14.43
N GLN A 152 10.88 7.19 15.44
CA GLN A 152 11.14 6.87 16.83
C GLN A 152 10.88 5.39 17.08
N ARG A 153 9.76 4.86 16.61
CA ARG A 153 9.39 3.46 16.79
C ARG A 153 10.37 2.52 16.10
N PHE A 154 10.82 2.84 14.89
CA PHE A 154 11.89 2.09 14.22
C PHE A 154 13.18 2.08 15.05
N GLY A 155 13.58 3.22 15.61
CA GLY A 155 14.76 3.31 16.48
C GLY A 155 14.63 2.47 17.76
N GLU A 156 13.45 2.45 18.40
CA GLU A 156 13.17 1.62 19.57
C GLU A 156 13.27 0.12 19.26
N ILE A 157 12.77 -0.30 18.09
CA ILE A 157 12.85 -1.69 17.64
C ILE A 157 14.29 -2.04 17.29
N GLY A 158 15.02 -1.14 16.62
CA GLY A 158 16.43 -1.31 16.29
C GLY A 158 17.30 -1.56 17.52
N ARG A 159 17.02 -0.86 18.65
CA ARG A 159 17.74 -1.08 19.93
C ARG A 159 17.52 -2.47 20.53
N LYS A 160 16.43 -3.16 20.21
CA LYS A 160 16.16 -4.52 20.66
C LYS A 160 16.92 -5.58 19.86
N GLY A 161 17.52 -5.18 18.75
CA GLY A 161 18.14 -6.06 17.77
C GLY A 161 17.13 -6.54 16.72
N VAL A 162 17.45 -6.34 15.45
CA VAL A 162 16.64 -6.76 14.30
C VAL A 162 17.40 -7.86 13.57
N LEU A 163 16.77 -9.01 13.40
CA LEU A 163 17.34 -10.16 12.70
C LEU A 163 17.45 -9.89 11.19
N ALA A 164 16.41 -9.29 10.60
CA ALA A 164 16.38 -8.94 9.19
C ALA A 164 15.57 -7.67 8.95
N LEU A 165 16.07 -6.82 8.05
CA LEU A 165 15.37 -5.66 7.53
C LEU A 165 15.03 -5.92 6.04
N MET A 166 13.74 -6.07 5.75
CA MET A 166 13.20 -6.15 4.38
C MET A 166 12.76 -4.73 3.99
N CYS A 167 13.66 -4.03 3.30
CA CYS A 167 13.50 -2.61 2.99
C CYS A 167 13.12 -2.41 1.52
N ASP A 168 12.14 -1.53 1.27
CA ASP A 168 11.88 -1.02 -0.08
C ASP A 168 13.17 -0.44 -0.69
N SER A 169 13.50 -0.87 -1.88
CA SER A 169 14.70 -0.50 -2.60
C SER A 169 14.44 -0.03 -4.03
N THR A 170 13.21 0.34 -4.35
CA THR A 170 12.75 0.71 -5.71
C THR A 170 13.63 1.76 -6.37
N ASN A 171 14.11 2.75 -5.61
CA ASN A 171 14.97 3.82 -6.12
C ASN A 171 16.41 3.76 -5.57
N ALA A 172 16.87 2.62 -5.06
CA ALA A 172 18.17 2.51 -4.40
C ALA A 172 19.37 2.86 -5.30
N GLU A 173 19.26 2.64 -6.61
CA GLU A 173 20.31 2.96 -7.60
C GLU A 173 20.25 4.40 -8.12
N ARG A 174 19.19 5.16 -7.80
CA ARG A 174 19.04 6.53 -8.27
C ARG A 174 19.73 7.51 -7.31
N PRO A 175 20.68 8.32 -7.77
CA PRO A 175 21.28 9.35 -6.92
C PRO A 175 20.28 10.42 -6.57
N GLY A 176 20.40 10.98 -5.35
CA GLY A 176 19.53 12.05 -4.84
C GLY A 176 18.55 11.58 -3.79
N PHE A 177 17.45 12.30 -3.65
CA PHE A 177 16.39 12.02 -2.68
C PHE A 177 15.02 12.44 -3.22
N THR A 178 13.96 11.84 -2.70
CA THR A 178 12.58 12.19 -3.05
C THR A 178 12.14 13.44 -2.25
N MET A 179 11.67 14.46 -2.97
CA MET A 179 11.14 15.69 -2.38
C MET A 179 9.84 15.40 -1.61
N SER A 180 9.53 16.25 -0.61
CA SER A 180 8.22 16.21 0.06
C SER A 180 7.10 16.52 -0.92
N GLU A 181 5.96 15.84 -0.78
CA GLU A 181 4.74 16.12 -1.56
C GLU A 181 4.25 17.59 -1.38
N LYS A 182 4.55 18.22 -0.27
CA LYS A 182 4.24 19.64 -0.04
C LYS A 182 4.92 20.56 -1.06
N THR A 183 6.09 20.20 -1.56
CA THR A 183 6.80 20.96 -2.61
C THR A 183 6.04 20.90 -3.93
N VAL A 184 5.48 19.73 -4.27
CA VAL A 184 4.66 19.56 -5.48
C VAL A 184 3.42 20.45 -5.44
N GLY A 185 2.79 20.61 -4.27
CA GLY A 185 1.65 21.51 -4.10
C GLY A 185 1.96 22.99 -4.41
N LYS A 186 3.16 23.46 -4.03
CA LYS A 186 3.59 24.83 -4.38
C LYS A 186 3.75 25.00 -5.90
N THR A 187 4.33 24.01 -6.56
CA THR A 187 4.48 24.02 -8.02
C THR A 187 3.11 24.04 -8.72
N PHE A 188 2.10 23.36 -8.19
CA PHE A 188 0.73 23.47 -8.72
C PHE A 188 0.20 24.89 -8.56
N ASP A 189 0.36 25.51 -7.39
CA ASP A 189 -0.09 26.89 -7.17
C ASP A 189 0.52 27.87 -8.21
N GLU A 190 1.81 27.71 -8.54
CA GLU A 190 2.52 28.51 -9.55
C GLU A 190 1.99 28.22 -10.97
N ILE A 191 1.97 26.95 -11.39
CA ILE A 191 1.50 26.55 -12.73
C ILE A 191 0.07 27.03 -13.00
N PHE A 192 -0.82 26.87 -12.01
CA PHE A 192 -2.21 27.30 -12.17
C PHE A 192 -2.35 28.81 -12.20
N ALA A 193 -1.55 29.55 -11.42
CA ALA A 193 -1.57 31.01 -11.41
C ALA A 193 -1.12 31.58 -12.77
N ASP A 194 -0.09 30.99 -13.37
CA ASP A 194 0.46 31.43 -14.64
C ASP A 194 -0.43 31.07 -15.85
N ASN A 195 -1.31 30.09 -15.70
CA ASN A 195 -2.13 29.56 -16.80
C ASN A 195 -3.64 29.74 -16.60
N LYS A 196 -4.08 30.77 -15.87
CA LYS A 196 -5.51 31.01 -15.54
C LYS A 196 -6.45 31.05 -16.74
N ASN A 197 -5.95 31.44 -17.90
CA ASN A 197 -6.74 31.59 -19.13
C ASN A 197 -6.62 30.37 -20.06
N HIS A 198 -5.97 29.29 -19.60
CA HIS A 198 -5.74 28.09 -20.39
C HIS A 198 -6.45 26.90 -19.75
N ARG A 199 -6.76 25.90 -20.58
CA ARG A 199 -7.17 24.59 -20.09
C ARG A 199 -5.93 23.84 -19.60
N ILE A 200 -5.93 23.40 -18.34
CA ILE A 200 -4.84 22.66 -17.73
C ILE A 200 -5.26 21.18 -17.68
N ILE A 201 -4.41 20.31 -18.23
CA ILE A 201 -4.60 18.85 -18.19
C ILE A 201 -3.49 18.27 -17.33
N ILE A 202 -3.87 17.51 -16.29
CA ILE A 202 -2.93 16.90 -15.34
C ILE A 202 -3.12 15.38 -15.37
N ALA A 203 -2.05 14.68 -15.73
CA ALA A 203 -1.98 13.23 -15.63
C ALA A 203 -1.28 12.84 -14.33
N THR A 204 -1.89 11.97 -13.55
CA THR A 204 -1.31 11.42 -12.31
C THR A 204 -1.87 10.04 -12.05
N PHE A 205 -1.19 9.27 -11.21
CA PHE A 205 -1.75 8.01 -10.72
C PHE A 205 -2.96 8.28 -9.81
N ALA A 206 -4.08 7.64 -10.10
CA ALA A 206 -5.31 7.78 -9.32
C ALA A 206 -5.14 7.34 -7.85
N SER A 207 -4.20 6.42 -7.61
CA SER A 207 -3.85 5.93 -6.28
C SER A 207 -3.10 6.96 -5.42
N ASN A 208 -2.51 8.01 -6.03
CA ASN A 208 -1.90 9.12 -5.29
C ASN A 208 -2.97 10.14 -4.88
N VAL A 209 -3.77 9.77 -3.90
CA VAL A 209 -4.91 10.55 -3.42
C VAL A 209 -4.47 11.92 -2.91
N ASP A 210 -3.32 12.02 -2.26
CA ASP A 210 -2.78 13.26 -1.74
C ASP A 210 -2.50 14.28 -2.86
N ARG A 211 -1.96 13.82 -3.97
CA ARG A 211 -1.70 14.66 -5.15
C ARG A 211 -2.99 15.11 -5.82
N VAL A 212 -3.96 14.21 -5.98
CA VAL A 212 -5.28 14.55 -6.52
C VAL A 212 -5.95 15.62 -5.63
N GLN A 213 -5.88 15.48 -4.30
CA GLN A 213 -6.45 16.45 -3.39
C GLN A 213 -5.75 17.81 -3.47
N GLN A 214 -4.42 17.85 -3.62
CA GLN A 214 -3.68 19.11 -3.82
C GLN A 214 -4.13 19.82 -5.11
N ILE A 215 -4.29 19.07 -6.21
CA ILE A 215 -4.80 19.62 -7.49
C ILE A 215 -6.18 20.24 -7.30
N ILE A 216 -7.11 19.55 -6.66
CA ILE A 216 -8.45 20.02 -6.37
C ILE A 216 -8.40 21.29 -5.50
N ASN A 217 -7.58 21.29 -4.46
CA ASN A 217 -7.44 22.45 -3.57
C ASN A 217 -6.90 23.69 -4.32
N THR A 218 -5.92 23.50 -5.20
CA THR A 218 -5.37 24.59 -6.01
C THR A 218 -6.40 25.12 -7.01
N ALA A 219 -7.14 24.25 -7.69
CA ALA A 219 -8.23 24.64 -8.58
C ALA A 219 -9.31 25.46 -7.82
N TYR A 220 -9.69 25.00 -6.64
CA TYR A 220 -10.67 25.69 -5.79
C TYR A 220 -10.22 27.09 -5.36
N LYS A 221 -8.96 27.24 -4.92
CA LYS A 221 -8.38 28.56 -4.54
C LYS A 221 -8.48 29.59 -5.67
N LEU A 222 -8.37 29.15 -6.90
CA LEU A 222 -8.40 30.02 -8.08
C LEU A 222 -9.78 30.08 -8.75
N SER A 223 -10.81 29.54 -8.10
CA SER A 223 -12.18 29.48 -8.62
C SER A 223 -12.28 28.80 -10.01
N LEU A 224 -11.41 27.83 -10.27
CA LEU A 224 -11.42 27.05 -11.50
C LEU A 224 -12.38 25.86 -11.37
N ILE A 225 -13.09 25.56 -12.48
CA ILE A 225 -13.89 24.34 -12.58
C ILE A 225 -12.95 23.18 -12.86
N HIS A 226 -13.02 22.12 -12.06
CA HIS A 226 -12.28 20.88 -12.28
C HIS A 226 -13.20 19.77 -12.77
N ILE A 227 -12.72 19.01 -13.73
CA ILE A 227 -13.37 17.82 -14.26
C ILE A 227 -12.41 16.64 -14.02
N SER A 228 -12.90 15.61 -13.36
CA SER A 228 -12.14 14.39 -13.15
C SER A 228 -12.64 13.33 -14.14
N GLU A 229 -11.74 12.87 -14.99
CA GLU A 229 -11.99 11.76 -15.91
C GLU A 229 -11.10 10.60 -15.50
N PRO A 230 -11.65 9.53 -14.89
CA PRO A 230 -10.87 8.35 -14.62
C PRO A 230 -10.48 7.71 -15.94
N THR A 231 -9.19 7.55 -16.19
CA THR A 231 -8.70 6.75 -17.31
C THR A 231 -9.05 5.29 -17.00
N ARG A 232 -10.16 4.80 -17.51
CA ARG A 232 -10.37 3.36 -17.58
C ARG A 232 -9.38 2.83 -18.61
N ARG A 233 -8.48 1.93 -18.23
CA ARG A 233 -7.91 1.01 -19.20
C ARG A 233 -9.09 0.23 -19.75
N SER A 234 -9.58 0.63 -20.92
CA SER A 234 -10.44 -0.25 -21.71
C SER A 234 -9.54 -1.39 -22.14
N TYR A 235 -9.71 -2.54 -21.53
CA TYR A 235 -9.21 -3.77 -22.12
C TYR A 235 -9.95 -3.90 -23.44
N ILE A 236 -9.22 -3.71 -24.52
CA ILE A 236 -9.73 -4.05 -25.86
C ILE A 236 -9.76 -5.57 -25.86
N SER A 237 -10.97 -6.10 -25.81
CA SER A 237 -11.28 -7.51 -26.02
C SER A 237 -10.92 -7.94 -27.44
#